data_e4dd0f6a72cb3e285573495e6b500255
#
_entry.id   e4dd0f6a72cb3e285573495e6b500255
#
_cell.length_a   1.000
_cell.length_b   1.000
_cell.length_c   1.000
_cell.angle_alpha   90.00
_cell.angle_beta   90.00
_cell.angle_gamma   90.00
#
_symmetry.space_group_name_H-M   'P 1'
#
loop_
_entity.id
_entity.type
_entity.pdbx_description
1 polymer ?
#
loop_
_entity_poly.entity_id
_entity_poly.type
_entity_poly.pdbx_seq_one_letter_code
_entity_poly.pdbx_strand_id
1 'polypeptide(L)'
;YVNHLFATAKNIAELNMGATTVAAGFLHDSIEDTSVTPEQIEKEFGEEVLFLVEGVTKLGKIRYQGTARYNESLRKLFVAMSQDIRVLIIKLCDRLHNMQTLDAVPREKQLRIAKETLEIYAPIAYRLGIKKLQRDLEDLAFSYVHPKEYAEIKKILKNKKEVIENHLNDFQKNLKKNLLKNGITKFKIDYRVKSLYSLYKKIQKYKGDVESIYDISAIRVTVPEIGDCYRVLGIVHGEWRPLPERIKDYIASPKLNGYRSIHTTIFTGDGAIIEVQIRTEEMHKEAEHGIYA
;
A
#
# COMPACT_ATOMS: atom_id res chain seq x y z
N TYR A 1 10.03 21.47 -11.40
CA TYR A 1 8.75 21.88 -10.85
C TYR A 1 7.58 21.16 -11.56
N VAL A 2 7.35 21.43 -12.88
CA VAL A 2 6.21 20.85 -13.63
C VAL A 2 6.16 19.32 -13.56
N ASN A 3 7.30 18.64 -13.64
CA ASN A 3 7.36 17.17 -13.53
C ASN A 3 6.84 16.66 -12.18
N HIS A 4 7.05 17.44 -11.10
CA HIS A 4 6.52 17.10 -9.78
C HIS A 4 4.99 17.17 -9.75
N LEU A 5 4.41 18.26 -10.25
CA LEU A 5 2.97 18.46 -10.31
C LEU A 5 2.30 17.36 -11.17
N PHE A 6 2.89 17.07 -12.33
CA PHE A 6 2.41 15.99 -13.20
C PHE A 6 2.45 14.62 -12.51
N ALA A 7 3.55 14.28 -11.84
CA ALA A 7 3.71 13.02 -11.14
C ALA A 7 2.70 12.88 -9.98
N THR A 8 2.48 13.95 -9.21
CA THR A 8 1.49 13.98 -8.14
C THR A 8 0.07 13.75 -8.69
N ALA A 9 -0.32 14.48 -9.74
CA ALA A 9 -1.62 14.32 -10.39
C ALA A 9 -1.79 12.91 -11.00
N LYS A 10 -0.75 12.36 -11.61
CA LYS A 10 -0.74 10.98 -12.13
C LYS A 10 -0.96 9.96 -11.00
N ASN A 11 -0.27 10.09 -9.88
CA ASN A 11 -0.44 9.22 -8.72
C ASN A 11 -1.89 9.26 -8.19
N ILE A 12 -2.52 10.45 -8.18
CA ILE A 12 -3.92 10.64 -7.78
C ILE A 12 -4.86 9.95 -8.79
N ALA A 13 -4.62 10.09 -10.09
CA ALA A 13 -5.40 9.44 -11.14
C ALA A 13 -5.27 7.90 -11.08
N GLU A 14 -4.09 7.37 -10.75
CA GLU A 14 -3.87 5.93 -10.54
C GLU A 14 -4.62 5.37 -9.32
N LEU A 15 -5.04 6.22 -8.39
CA LEU A 15 -5.93 5.87 -7.28
C LEU A 15 -7.42 5.95 -7.67
N ASN A 16 -7.75 6.19 -8.95
CA ASN A 16 -9.11 6.35 -9.49
C ASN A 16 -9.87 7.53 -8.88
N MET A 17 -9.18 8.56 -8.44
CA MET A 17 -9.82 9.78 -7.92
C MET A 17 -10.43 10.62 -9.06
N GLY A 18 -11.52 11.33 -8.76
CA GLY A 18 -12.22 12.18 -9.73
C GLY A 18 -11.38 13.35 -10.25
N ALA A 19 -11.82 13.93 -11.38
CA ALA A 19 -11.12 15.00 -12.10
C ALA A 19 -10.78 16.21 -11.22
N THR A 20 -11.68 16.62 -10.32
CA THR A 20 -11.47 17.72 -9.36
C THR A 20 -10.24 17.48 -8.47
N THR A 21 -10.07 16.25 -7.95
CA THR A 21 -8.93 15.89 -7.11
C THR A 21 -7.63 15.85 -7.91
N VAL A 22 -7.68 15.38 -9.16
CA VAL A 22 -6.53 15.37 -10.08
C VAL A 22 -6.11 16.79 -10.43
N ALA A 23 -7.06 17.69 -10.73
CA ALA A 23 -6.80 19.11 -11.00
C ALA A 23 -6.16 19.79 -9.77
N ALA A 24 -6.72 19.55 -8.57
CA ALA A 24 -6.12 20.06 -7.34
C ALA A 24 -4.71 19.52 -7.10
N GLY A 25 -4.43 18.27 -7.49
CA GLY A 25 -3.09 17.69 -7.45
C GLY A 25 -2.10 18.37 -8.40
N PHE A 26 -2.53 18.84 -9.56
CA PHE A 26 -1.71 19.67 -10.44
C PHE A 26 -1.42 21.06 -9.86
N LEU A 27 -2.34 21.61 -9.08
CA LEU A 27 -2.28 22.98 -8.58
C LEU A 27 -1.81 23.09 -7.14
N HIS A 28 -1.51 21.97 -6.47
CA HIS A 28 -1.34 21.93 -5.01
C HIS A 28 -0.26 22.85 -4.44
N ASP A 29 0.82 23.11 -5.20
CA ASP A 29 1.91 24.01 -4.82
C ASP A 29 1.82 25.41 -5.49
N SER A 30 0.80 25.65 -6.35
CA SER A 30 0.73 26.88 -7.14
C SER A 30 0.62 28.15 -6.30
N ILE A 31 -0.12 28.12 -5.19
CA ILE A 31 -0.27 29.26 -4.28
C ILE A 31 1.02 29.50 -3.48
N GLU A 32 1.81 28.43 -3.18
CA GLU A 32 3.04 28.55 -2.36
C GLU A 32 4.25 28.95 -3.21
N ASP A 33 4.36 28.40 -4.41
CA ASP A 33 5.60 28.46 -5.21
C ASP A 33 5.51 29.40 -6.43
N THR A 34 4.33 30.01 -6.68
CA THR A 34 4.13 30.89 -7.84
C THR A 34 3.38 32.18 -7.46
N SER A 35 3.14 33.04 -8.43
CA SER A 35 2.34 34.26 -8.29
C SER A 35 0.83 34.03 -8.50
N VAL A 36 0.38 32.80 -8.64
CA VAL A 36 -1.03 32.45 -8.80
C VAL A 36 -1.79 32.73 -7.51
N THR A 37 -2.90 33.48 -7.63
CA THR A 37 -3.74 33.82 -6.48
C THR A 37 -4.91 32.84 -6.30
N PRO A 38 -5.45 32.72 -5.07
CA PRO A 38 -6.65 31.92 -4.82
C PRO A 38 -7.81 32.27 -5.74
N GLU A 39 -8.04 33.57 -5.99
CA GLU A 39 -9.13 34.06 -6.84
C GLU A 39 -8.97 33.63 -8.30
N GLN A 40 -7.73 33.50 -8.78
CA GLN A 40 -7.47 32.97 -10.13
C GLN A 40 -7.80 31.48 -10.21
N ILE A 41 -7.46 30.70 -9.19
CA ILE A 41 -7.80 29.26 -9.15
C ILE A 41 -9.32 29.09 -9.07
N GLU A 42 -9.99 29.84 -8.22
CA GLU A 42 -11.45 29.78 -8.09
C GLU A 42 -12.16 30.11 -9.39
N LYS A 43 -11.73 31.17 -10.06
CA LYS A 43 -12.30 31.63 -11.33
C LYS A 43 -12.15 30.61 -12.46
N GLU A 44 -11.01 29.94 -12.56
CA GLU A 44 -10.69 29.04 -13.68
C GLU A 44 -11.05 27.57 -13.40
N PHE A 45 -10.97 27.12 -12.13
CA PHE A 45 -11.15 25.72 -11.75
C PHE A 45 -12.30 25.48 -10.76
N GLY A 46 -12.89 26.55 -10.23
CA GLY A 46 -14.02 26.49 -9.30
C GLY A 46 -13.62 26.39 -7.82
N GLU A 47 -14.59 26.68 -6.95
CA GLU A 47 -14.45 26.72 -5.49
C GLU A 47 -13.94 25.40 -4.89
N GLU A 48 -14.40 24.27 -5.43
CA GLU A 48 -14.02 22.94 -4.92
C GLU A 48 -12.54 22.65 -5.12
N VAL A 49 -11.96 23.01 -6.27
CA VAL A 49 -10.51 22.86 -6.53
C VAL A 49 -9.72 23.78 -5.63
N LEU A 50 -10.14 25.05 -5.48
CA LEU A 50 -9.48 26.00 -4.56
C LEU A 50 -9.48 25.47 -3.13
N PHE A 51 -10.61 24.98 -2.63
CA PHE A 51 -10.72 24.41 -1.28
C PHE A 51 -9.69 23.29 -1.05
N LEU A 52 -9.54 22.38 -2.01
CA LEU A 52 -8.56 21.27 -1.92
C LEU A 52 -7.12 21.79 -1.94
N VAL A 53 -6.79 22.74 -2.81
CA VAL A 53 -5.45 23.34 -2.92
C VAL A 53 -5.09 24.06 -1.62
N GLU A 54 -5.97 24.92 -1.10
CA GLU A 54 -5.74 25.60 0.19
C GLU A 54 -5.58 24.60 1.35
N GLY A 55 -6.36 23.51 1.34
CA GLY A 55 -6.26 22.45 2.34
C GLY A 55 -4.87 21.82 2.35
N VAL A 56 -4.31 21.51 1.17
CA VAL A 56 -2.96 20.95 1.02
C VAL A 56 -1.90 21.96 1.48
N THR A 57 -2.01 23.23 1.08
CA THR A 57 -1.13 24.34 1.52
C THR A 57 -1.10 24.46 3.04
N LYS A 58 -2.27 24.45 3.70
CA LYS A 58 -2.37 24.51 5.18
C LYS A 58 -1.66 23.32 5.84
N LEU A 59 -1.74 22.11 5.26
CA LEU A 59 -1.01 20.93 5.74
C LEU A 59 0.50 21.03 5.51
N GLY A 60 0.96 21.64 4.41
CA GLY A 60 2.37 21.79 4.05
C GLY A 60 3.15 22.66 5.07
N LYS A 61 2.51 23.65 5.69
CA LYS A 61 3.10 24.54 6.71
C LYS A 61 3.37 23.87 8.06
N ILE A 62 3.00 22.62 8.24
CA ILE A 62 3.26 21.86 9.48
C ILE A 62 4.72 21.44 9.49
N ARG A 63 5.55 22.07 10.32
CA ARG A 63 6.95 21.67 10.50
C ARG A 63 7.10 20.67 11.63
N TYR A 64 7.63 19.50 11.30
CA TYR A 64 7.86 18.39 12.22
C TYR A 64 9.19 18.57 12.99
N GLN A 65 9.15 18.83 14.29
CA GLN A 65 10.34 18.79 15.16
C GLN A 65 9.93 18.38 16.60
N GLY A 66 10.41 17.18 17.03
CA GLY A 66 10.23 16.65 18.38
C GLY A 66 8.88 15.96 18.66
N THR A 67 8.82 15.19 19.75
CA THR A 67 7.68 14.35 20.12
C THR A 67 6.37 15.09 20.38
N ALA A 68 6.43 16.31 20.94
CA ALA A 68 5.24 17.15 21.16
C ALA A 68 4.60 17.60 19.84
N ARG A 69 5.42 17.86 18.81
CA ARG A 69 4.97 18.28 17.49
C ARG A 69 4.43 17.10 16.65
N TYR A 70 4.89 15.88 16.91
CA TYR A 70 4.32 14.67 16.31
C TYR A 70 2.82 14.55 16.61
N ASN A 71 2.43 14.70 17.87
CA ASN A 71 1.03 14.65 18.29
C ASN A 71 0.20 15.81 17.71
N GLU A 72 0.78 17.03 17.64
CA GLU A 72 0.11 18.18 17.03
C GLU A 72 -0.06 18.01 15.53
N SER A 73 0.93 17.46 14.84
CA SER A 73 0.87 17.15 13.41
C SER A 73 -0.18 16.10 13.09
N LEU A 74 -0.24 15.03 13.87
CA LEU A 74 -1.31 14.03 13.74
C LEU A 74 -2.69 14.65 13.97
N ARG A 75 -2.84 15.52 14.99
CA ARG A 75 -4.10 16.20 15.26
C ARG A 75 -4.54 17.09 14.09
N LYS A 76 -3.64 17.87 13.49
CA LYS A 76 -3.94 18.71 12.32
C LYS A 76 -4.28 17.87 11.08
N LEU A 77 -3.56 16.77 10.86
CA LEU A 77 -3.91 15.79 9.82
C LEU A 77 -5.31 15.20 10.04
N PHE A 78 -5.66 14.85 11.29
CA PHE A 78 -7.00 14.37 11.62
C PHE A 78 -8.08 15.46 11.45
N VAL A 79 -7.78 16.72 11.75
CA VAL A 79 -8.70 17.85 11.49
C VAL A 79 -8.90 18.05 9.99
N ALA A 80 -7.84 17.97 9.19
CA ALA A 80 -7.97 18.04 7.73
C ALA A 80 -8.77 16.85 7.15
N MET A 81 -8.57 15.64 7.69
CA MET A 81 -9.39 14.47 7.36
C MET A 81 -10.89 14.68 7.63
N SER A 82 -11.22 15.40 8.70
CA SER A 82 -12.62 15.68 9.05
C SER A 82 -13.30 16.68 8.12
N GLN A 83 -12.52 17.49 7.39
CA GLN A 83 -13.03 18.43 6.41
C GLN A 83 -13.20 17.79 5.03
N ASP A 84 -12.11 17.22 4.48
CA ASP A 84 -12.14 16.47 3.23
C ASP A 84 -10.94 15.54 3.11
N ILE A 85 -11.21 14.24 2.97
CA ILE A 85 -10.20 13.19 2.86
C ILE A 85 -9.29 13.36 1.63
N ARG A 86 -9.80 13.99 0.56
CA ARG A 86 -9.07 14.20 -0.70
C ARG A 86 -7.83 15.08 -0.50
N VAL A 87 -7.87 16.04 0.40
CA VAL A 87 -6.71 16.86 0.79
C VAL A 87 -5.55 15.98 1.26
N LEU A 88 -5.86 14.96 2.06
CA LEU A 88 -4.86 14.04 2.57
C LEU A 88 -4.34 13.09 1.49
N ILE A 89 -5.20 12.64 0.59
CA ILE A 89 -4.81 11.80 -0.55
C ILE A 89 -3.85 12.56 -1.47
N ILE A 90 -4.13 13.83 -1.78
CA ILE A 90 -3.22 14.70 -2.55
C ILE A 90 -1.86 14.78 -1.84
N LYS A 91 -1.86 15.05 -0.52
CA LYS A 91 -0.61 15.17 0.25
C LYS A 91 0.18 13.87 0.34
N LEU A 92 -0.48 12.71 0.35
CA LEU A 92 0.18 11.41 0.30
C LEU A 92 0.80 11.14 -1.08
N CYS A 93 0.14 11.56 -2.17
CA CYS A 93 0.68 11.45 -3.54
C CYS A 93 1.85 12.40 -3.79
N ASP A 94 1.79 13.63 -3.27
CA ASP A 94 2.91 14.57 -3.21
C ASP A 94 4.09 13.93 -2.46
N ARG A 95 3.86 13.40 -1.25
CA ARG A 95 4.90 12.72 -0.46
C ARG A 95 5.52 11.55 -1.19
N LEU A 96 4.73 10.77 -1.94
CA LEU A 96 5.25 9.66 -2.73
C LEU A 96 6.26 10.16 -3.78
N HIS A 97 5.93 11.20 -4.53
CA HIS A 97 6.86 11.75 -5.51
C HIS A 97 8.10 12.37 -4.86
N ASN A 98 7.93 13.09 -3.74
CA ASN A 98 9.05 13.62 -2.95
C ASN A 98 10.00 12.51 -2.48
N MET A 99 9.48 11.33 -2.13
CA MET A 99 10.29 10.15 -1.79
C MET A 99 11.01 9.55 -3.01
N GLN A 100 10.39 9.57 -4.19
CA GLN A 100 10.99 9.06 -5.44
C GLN A 100 12.15 9.93 -5.94
N THR A 101 12.18 11.21 -5.56
CA THR A 101 13.21 12.19 -5.96
C THR A 101 14.06 12.65 -4.77
N LEU A 102 14.08 11.88 -3.69
CA LEU A 102 14.69 12.29 -2.43
C LEU A 102 16.23 12.36 -2.49
N ASP A 103 16.85 11.71 -3.44
CA ASP A 103 18.28 11.77 -3.72
C ASP A 103 18.77 13.17 -4.12
N ALA A 104 17.88 14.03 -4.64
CA ALA A 104 18.18 15.38 -5.04
C ALA A 104 18.39 16.37 -3.87
N VAL A 105 18.10 15.97 -2.62
CA VAL A 105 18.24 16.87 -1.45
C VAL A 105 19.38 16.44 -0.52
N PRO A 106 19.93 17.35 0.34
CA PRO A 106 21.02 17.03 1.28
C PRO A 106 20.66 15.88 2.24
N ARG A 107 21.68 15.09 2.62
CA ARG A 107 21.54 13.86 3.43
C ARG A 107 20.74 14.04 4.72
N GLU A 108 20.91 15.13 5.41
CA GLU A 108 20.14 15.46 6.63
C GLU A 108 18.64 15.58 6.36
N LYS A 109 18.29 16.26 5.25
CA LYS A 109 16.89 16.37 4.79
C LYS A 109 16.34 15.02 4.36
N GLN A 110 17.14 14.21 3.64
CA GLN A 110 16.75 12.86 3.23
C GLN A 110 16.30 12.02 4.43
N LEU A 111 17.15 11.96 5.47
CA LEU A 111 16.87 11.14 6.65
C LEU A 111 15.63 11.63 7.41
N ARG A 112 15.47 12.95 7.55
CA ARG A 112 14.30 13.56 8.20
C ARG A 112 13.01 13.22 7.45
N ILE A 113 12.98 13.46 6.12
CA ILE A 113 11.79 13.23 5.27
C ILE A 113 11.45 11.74 5.26
N ALA A 114 12.44 10.84 5.17
CA ALA A 114 12.23 9.40 5.20
C ALA A 114 11.66 8.92 6.54
N LYS A 115 12.16 9.41 7.67
CA LYS A 115 11.62 9.11 9.01
C LYS A 115 10.16 9.56 9.14
N GLU A 116 9.86 10.82 8.77
CA GLU A 116 8.48 11.32 8.74
C GLU A 116 7.57 10.41 7.90
N THR A 117 8.07 9.97 6.75
CA THR A 117 7.31 9.10 5.85
C THR A 117 6.97 7.78 6.51
N LEU A 118 7.92 7.12 7.19
CA LEU A 118 7.68 5.85 7.90
C LEU A 118 6.79 6.02 9.13
N GLU A 119 6.94 7.11 9.87
CA GLU A 119 6.28 7.31 11.16
C GLU A 119 4.88 7.90 11.03
N ILE A 120 4.62 8.69 9.98
CA ILE A 120 3.38 9.44 9.82
C ILE A 120 2.63 9.06 8.54
N TYR A 121 3.24 9.27 7.36
CA TYR A 121 2.52 9.17 6.09
C TYR A 121 2.16 7.74 5.71
N ALA A 122 3.05 6.78 5.88
CA ALA A 122 2.76 5.37 5.61
C ALA A 122 1.69 4.79 6.54
N PRO A 123 1.69 5.05 7.88
CA PRO A 123 0.57 4.70 8.76
C PRO A 123 -0.77 5.34 8.38
N ILE A 124 -0.77 6.57 7.87
CA ILE A 124 -1.99 7.22 7.39
C ILE A 124 -2.53 6.51 6.14
N ALA A 125 -1.66 6.26 5.15
CA ALA A 125 -2.04 5.51 3.96
C ALA A 125 -2.61 4.11 4.32
N TYR A 126 -2.04 3.45 5.34
CA TYR A 126 -2.59 2.20 5.89
C TYR A 126 -3.99 2.36 6.46
N ARG A 127 -4.24 3.40 7.27
CA ARG A 127 -5.56 3.68 7.88
C ARG A 127 -6.61 3.99 6.82
N LEU A 128 -6.22 4.64 5.73
CA LEU A 128 -7.09 4.92 4.58
C LEU A 128 -7.33 3.69 3.70
N GLY A 129 -6.71 2.55 3.99
CA GLY A 129 -6.85 1.32 3.21
C GLY A 129 -6.03 1.31 1.91
N ILE A 130 -5.26 2.36 1.59
CA ILE A 130 -4.50 2.50 0.34
C ILE A 130 -3.18 1.72 0.46
N LYS A 131 -3.24 0.40 0.31
CA LYS A 131 -2.09 -0.49 0.55
C LYS A 131 -0.96 -0.33 -0.45
N LYS A 132 -1.27 0.01 -1.71
CA LYS A 132 -0.24 0.28 -2.72
C LYS A 132 0.62 1.45 -2.25
N LEU A 133 -0.01 2.57 -1.93
CA LEU A 133 0.67 3.79 -1.50
C LEU A 133 1.44 3.59 -0.19
N GLN A 134 0.84 2.90 0.80
CA GLN A 134 1.54 2.55 2.05
C GLN A 134 2.84 1.81 1.78
N ARG A 135 2.82 0.76 0.94
CA ARG A 135 4.00 -0.06 0.62
C ARG A 135 5.08 0.75 -0.09
N ASP A 136 4.68 1.54 -1.08
CA ASP A 136 5.61 2.34 -1.87
C ASP A 136 6.32 3.37 -0.98
N LEU A 137 5.58 4.04 -0.09
CA LEU A 137 6.14 4.96 0.90
C LEU A 137 7.08 4.24 1.90
N GLU A 138 6.66 3.08 2.43
CA GLU A 138 7.47 2.28 3.36
C GLU A 138 8.79 1.81 2.71
N ASP A 139 8.74 1.25 1.51
CA ASP A 139 9.93 0.69 0.84
C ASP A 139 10.91 1.78 0.40
N LEU A 140 10.41 2.93 -0.12
CA LEU A 140 11.26 4.07 -0.44
C LEU A 140 11.94 4.63 0.81
N ALA A 141 11.20 4.86 1.89
CA ALA A 141 11.73 5.42 3.11
C ALA A 141 12.69 4.46 3.84
N PHE A 142 12.45 3.15 3.75
CA PHE A 142 13.29 2.12 4.35
C PHE A 142 14.74 2.18 3.87
N SER A 143 14.96 2.44 2.59
CA SER A 143 16.31 2.54 2.01
C SER A 143 17.15 3.68 2.59
N TYR A 144 16.51 4.74 3.08
CA TYR A 144 17.19 5.89 3.71
C TYR A 144 17.34 5.75 5.22
N VAL A 145 16.34 5.19 5.91
CA VAL A 145 16.32 5.10 7.38
C VAL A 145 17.16 3.92 7.87
N HIS A 146 17.11 2.78 7.17
CA HIS A 146 17.80 1.55 7.52
C HIS A 146 18.56 0.96 6.31
N PRO A 147 19.58 1.67 5.79
CA PRO A 147 20.24 1.30 4.53
C PRO A 147 20.97 -0.05 4.58
N LYS A 148 21.52 -0.45 5.74
CA LYS A 148 22.21 -1.73 5.91
C LYS A 148 21.21 -2.90 5.82
N GLU A 149 20.16 -2.83 6.60
CA GLU A 149 19.10 -3.83 6.65
C GLU A 149 18.35 -3.92 5.30
N TYR A 150 18.15 -2.79 4.64
CA TYR A 150 17.59 -2.74 3.28
C TYR A 150 18.44 -3.54 2.30
N ALA A 151 19.77 -3.34 2.31
CA ALA A 151 20.69 -4.05 1.43
C ALA A 151 20.73 -5.57 1.71
N GLU A 152 20.73 -5.96 2.99
CA GLU A 152 20.69 -7.35 3.43
C GLU A 152 19.42 -8.07 2.96
N ILE A 153 18.24 -7.46 3.19
CA ILE A 153 16.96 -8.03 2.80
C ILE A 153 16.84 -8.13 1.28
N LYS A 154 17.30 -7.12 0.56
CA LYS A 154 17.33 -7.14 -0.90
C LYS A 154 18.20 -8.30 -1.43
N LYS A 155 19.34 -8.57 -0.79
CA LYS A 155 20.21 -9.70 -1.12
C LYS A 155 19.53 -11.05 -0.83
N ILE A 156 18.86 -11.18 0.33
CA ILE A 156 18.11 -12.39 0.69
C ILE A 156 17.03 -12.69 -0.35
N LEU A 157 16.22 -11.69 -0.70
CA LEU A 157 15.17 -11.87 -1.70
C LEU A 157 15.72 -12.22 -3.07
N LYS A 158 16.83 -11.58 -3.49
CA LYS A 158 17.49 -11.90 -4.77
C LYS A 158 17.94 -13.35 -4.82
N ASN A 159 18.55 -13.85 -3.74
CA ASN A 159 19.08 -15.23 -3.68
C ASN A 159 17.95 -16.29 -3.63
N LYS A 160 16.80 -15.96 -3.02
CA LYS A 160 15.66 -16.88 -2.91
C LYS A 160 14.66 -16.74 -4.07
N LYS A 161 14.85 -15.78 -4.96
CA LYS A 161 13.86 -15.41 -5.99
C LYS A 161 13.49 -16.58 -6.89
N GLU A 162 14.46 -17.26 -7.47
CA GLU A 162 14.24 -18.35 -8.42
C GLU A 162 13.50 -19.53 -7.75
N VAL A 163 13.93 -19.91 -6.55
CA VAL A 163 13.30 -21.00 -5.78
C VAL A 163 11.86 -20.65 -5.46
N ILE A 164 11.60 -19.41 -5.00
CA ILE A 164 10.26 -18.92 -4.68
C ILE A 164 9.39 -18.92 -5.94
N GLU A 165 9.87 -18.40 -7.06
CA GLU A 165 9.12 -18.32 -8.32
C GLU A 165 8.76 -19.72 -8.84
N ASN A 166 9.68 -20.70 -8.76
CA ASN A 166 9.42 -22.08 -9.18
C ASN A 166 8.30 -22.72 -8.32
N HIS A 167 8.41 -22.65 -7.00
CA HIS A 167 7.36 -23.18 -6.11
C HIS A 167 6.00 -22.52 -6.34
N LEU A 168 5.97 -21.18 -6.54
CA LEU A 168 4.73 -20.47 -6.81
C LEU A 168 4.11 -20.85 -8.14
N ASN A 169 4.93 -21.01 -9.19
CA ASN A 169 4.45 -21.40 -10.52
C ASN A 169 3.84 -22.79 -10.52
N ASP A 170 4.46 -23.75 -9.85
CA ASP A 170 3.95 -25.12 -9.79
C ASP A 170 2.68 -25.20 -8.93
N PHE A 171 2.66 -24.50 -7.81
CA PHE A 171 1.45 -24.36 -7.01
C PHE A 171 0.32 -23.69 -7.79
N GLN A 172 0.59 -22.62 -8.52
CA GLN A 172 -0.42 -21.91 -9.33
C GLN A 172 -1.03 -22.82 -10.41
N LYS A 173 -0.21 -23.62 -11.10
CA LYS A 173 -0.70 -24.60 -12.09
C LYS A 173 -1.64 -25.62 -11.45
N ASN A 174 -1.24 -26.19 -10.31
CA ASN A 174 -2.03 -27.18 -9.59
C ASN A 174 -3.33 -26.57 -9.04
N LEU A 175 -3.25 -25.38 -8.44
CA LEU A 175 -4.42 -24.66 -7.96
C LEU A 175 -5.41 -24.36 -9.08
N LYS A 176 -4.95 -23.85 -10.23
CA LYS A 176 -5.78 -23.59 -11.41
C LYS A 176 -6.52 -24.86 -11.87
N LYS A 177 -5.80 -25.98 -11.94
CA LYS A 177 -6.40 -27.29 -12.32
C LYS A 177 -7.51 -27.71 -11.34
N ASN A 178 -7.26 -27.58 -10.04
CA ASN A 178 -8.22 -27.96 -9.00
C ASN A 178 -9.44 -27.03 -8.96
N LEU A 179 -9.26 -25.71 -9.16
CA LEU A 179 -10.39 -24.79 -9.25
C LEU A 179 -11.30 -25.12 -10.42
N LEU A 180 -10.74 -25.35 -11.61
CA LEU A 180 -11.51 -25.74 -12.81
C LEU A 180 -12.23 -27.07 -12.63
N LYS A 181 -11.57 -28.10 -12.06
CA LYS A 181 -12.17 -29.42 -11.77
C LYS A 181 -13.38 -29.31 -10.85
N ASN A 182 -13.37 -28.35 -9.93
CA ASN A 182 -14.44 -28.12 -8.95
C ASN A 182 -15.46 -27.04 -9.40
N GLY A 183 -15.48 -26.68 -10.68
CA GLY A 183 -16.49 -25.82 -11.28
C GLY A 183 -16.29 -24.30 -11.01
N ILE A 184 -15.15 -23.89 -10.49
CA ILE A 184 -14.77 -22.47 -10.43
C ILE A 184 -14.10 -22.11 -11.76
N THR A 185 -14.81 -21.38 -12.61
CA THR A 185 -14.33 -21.04 -13.97
C THR A 185 -13.91 -19.59 -14.14
N LYS A 186 -14.44 -18.69 -13.29
CA LYS A 186 -14.11 -17.25 -13.29
C LYS A 186 -13.22 -16.91 -12.11
N PHE A 187 -11.93 -16.79 -12.34
CA PHE A 187 -10.96 -16.41 -11.33
C PHE A 187 -9.70 -15.81 -11.96
N LYS A 188 -8.96 -15.04 -11.19
CA LYS A 188 -7.57 -14.62 -11.48
C LYS A 188 -6.66 -15.14 -10.39
N ILE A 189 -5.48 -15.60 -10.76
CA ILE A 189 -4.44 -16.00 -9.81
C ILE A 189 -3.21 -15.15 -10.07
N ASP A 190 -2.79 -14.41 -9.05
CA ASP A 190 -1.59 -13.60 -9.04
C ASP A 190 -0.68 -14.06 -7.91
N TYR A 191 0.60 -13.87 -8.04
CA TYR A 191 1.52 -13.96 -6.92
C TYR A 191 1.94 -12.57 -6.44
N ARG A 192 2.22 -12.48 -5.14
CA ARG A 192 2.66 -11.24 -4.51
C ARG A 192 3.87 -11.51 -3.65
N VAL A 193 4.95 -10.80 -3.94
CA VAL A 193 6.11 -10.73 -3.03
C VAL A 193 5.83 -9.62 -2.00
N LYS A 194 6.15 -9.86 -0.74
CA LYS A 194 6.02 -8.84 0.30
C LYS A 194 7.00 -7.69 0.06
N SER A 195 6.59 -6.49 0.49
CA SER A 195 7.46 -5.33 0.47
C SER A 195 8.68 -5.55 1.38
N LEU A 196 9.80 -4.91 1.01
CA LEU A 196 11.06 -5.03 1.74
C LEU A 196 10.92 -4.63 3.22
N TYR A 197 10.21 -3.53 3.48
CA TYR A 197 9.98 -3.07 4.84
C TYR A 197 9.05 -3.99 5.64
N SER A 198 8.04 -4.58 5.00
CA SER A 198 7.18 -5.58 5.64
C SER A 198 7.96 -6.84 6.01
N LEU A 199 8.90 -7.24 5.17
CA LEU A 199 9.79 -8.36 5.46
C LEU A 199 10.75 -8.02 6.60
N TYR A 200 11.34 -6.82 6.60
CA TYR A 200 12.16 -6.31 7.70
C TYR A 200 11.42 -6.37 9.05
N LYS A 201 10.21 -5.82 9.13
CA LYS A 201 9.39 -5.88 10.36
C LYS A 201 9.17 -7.31 10.85
N LYS A 202 9.01 -8.25 9.92
CA LYS A 202 8.87 -9.67 10.28
C LYS A 202 10.15 -10.29 10.78
N ILE A 203 11.27 -10.07 10.10
CA ILE A 203 12.59 -10.57 10.54
C ILE A 203 12.89 -10.08 11.96
N GLN A 204 12.60 -8.80 12.26
CA GLN A 204 12.74 -8.26 13.62
C GLN A 204 11.84 -9.00 14.62
N LYS A 205 10.59 -9.27 14.27
CA LYS A 205 9.66 -10.00 15.13
C LYS A 205 10.11 -11.43 15.42
N TYR A 206 10.73 -12.11 14.46
CA TYR A 206 11.23 -13.48 14.59
C TYR A 206 12.72 -13.53 14.97
N LYS A 207 13.26 -12.44 15.59
CA LYS A 207 14.63 -12.36 16.13
C LYS A 207 15.73 -12.72 15.13
N GLY A 208 15.53 -12.39 13.85
CA GLY A 208 16.51 -12.62 12.79
C GLY A 208 16.41 -13.97 12.09
N ASP A 209 15.52 -14.88 12.53
CA ASP A 209 15.32 -16.16 11.87
C ASP A 209 14.53 -16.00 10.57
N VAL A 210 15.26 -15.97 9.44
CA VAL A 210 14.71 -15.85 8.10
C VAL A 210 14.04 -17.15 7.63
N GLU A 211 14.50 -18.29 8.14
CA GLU A 211 13.96 -19.62 7.78
C GLU A 211 12.54 -19.81 8.33
N SER A 212 12.22 -19.19 9.46
CA SER A 212 10.85 -19.18 10.04
C SER A 212 9.87 -18.26 9.32
N ILE A 213 10.29 -17.53 8.27
CA ILE A 213 9.42 -16.65 7.51
C ILE A 213 8.89 -17.35 6.26
N TYR A 214 7.84 -18.13 6.45
CA TYR A 214 7.22 -18.92 5.38
C TYR A 214 6.39 -18.09 4.38
N ASP A 215 6.03 -16.85 4.71
CA ASP A 215 5.12 -16.00 3.94
C ASP A 215 5.82 -14.82 3.23
N ILE A 216 7.04 -15.06 2.71
CA ILE A 216 7.77 -14.08 1.89
C ILE A 216 6.97 -13.74 0.63
N SER A 217 6.25 -14.73 0.11
CA SER A 217 5.37 -14.60 -1.04
C SER A 217 4.00 -15.18 -0.76
N ALA A 218 3.00 -14.72 -1.47
CA ALA A 218 1.64 -15.20 -1.38
C ALA A 218 1.04 -15.40 -2.76
N ILE A 219 0.19 -16.41 -2.90
CA ILE A 219 -0.72 -16.53 -4.03
C ILE A 219 -2.01 -15.79 -3.68
N ARG A 220 -2.51 -15.01 -4.63
CA ARG A 220 -3.79 -14.34 -4.54
C ARG A 220 -4.75 -14.93 -5.54
N VAL A 221 -5.91 -15.33 -5.06
CA VAL A 221 -7.04 -15.77 -5.88
C VAL A 221 -8.12 -14.70 -5.80
N THR A 222 -8.49 -14.16 -6.96
CA THR A 222 -9.57 -13.18 -7.07
C THR A 222 -10.72 -13.83 -7.81
N VAL A 223 -11.93 -13.74 -7.24
CA VAL A 223 -13.17 -14.36 -7.76
C VAL A 223 -14.29 -13.32 -7.82
N PRO A 224 -15.39 -13.56 -8.57
CA PRO A 224 -16.48 -12.60 -8.69
C PRO A 224 -17.26 -12.39 -7.37
N GLU A 225 -17.57 -13.46 -6.64
CA GLU A 225 -18.51 -13.42 -5.53
C GLU A 225 -17.94 -13.94 -4.20
N ILE A 226 -18.53 -13.49 -3.10
CA ILE A 226 -18.12 -13.91 -1.73
C ILE A 226 -18.29 -15.42 -1.56
N GLY A 227 -19.39 -16.00 -2.08
CA GLY A 227 -19.62 -17.45 -2.03
C GLY A 227 -18.48 -18.24 -2.67
N ASP A 228 -17.94 -17.74 -3.79
CA ASP A 228 -16.79 -18.36 -4.46
C ASP A 228 -15.51 -18.26 -3.62
N CYS A 229 -15.34 -17.21 -2.79
CA CYS A 229 -14.21 -17.13 -1.88
C CYS A 229 -14.17 -18.31 -0.90
N TYR A 230 -15.31 -18.68 -0.33
CA TYR A 230 -15.40 -19.81 0.59
C TYR A 230 -15.30 -21.16 -0.12
N ARG A 231 -15.82 -21.26 -1.36
CA ARG A 231 -15.62 -22.48 -2.19
C ARG A 231 -14.14 -22.69 -2.51
N VAL A 232 -13.42 -21.62 -2.89
CA VAL A 232 -11.97 -21.68 -3.14
C VAL A 232 -11.23 -22.09 -1.85
N LEU A 233 -11.59 -21.57 -0.69
CA LEU A 233 -11.00 -21.98 0.60
C LEU A 233 -11.20 -23.49 0.83
N GLY A 234 -12.40 -24.00 0.61
CA GLY A 234 -12.71 -25.44 0.75
C GLY A 234 -11.88 -26.31 -0.20
N ILE A 235 -11.73 -25.89 -1.47
CA ILE A 235 -10.91 -26.59 -2.47
C ILE A 235 -9.43 -26.60 -2.03
N VAL A 236 -8.91 -25.44 -1.60
CA VAL A 236 -7.52 -25.34 -1.14
C VAL A 236 -7.26 -26.25 0.06
N HIS A 237 -8.16 -26.30 1.03
CA HIS A 237 -7.99 -27.14 2.22
C HIS A 237 -8.28 -28.62 1.96
N GLY A 238 -9.02 -28.95 0.93
CA GLY A 238 -9.23 -30.32 0.49
C GLY A 238 -8.01 -30.94 -0.20
N GLU A 239 -7.20 -30.12 -0.86
CA GLU A 239 -6.00 -30.57 -1.59
C GLU A 239 -4.70 -30.40 -0.78
N TRP A 240 -4.61 -29.36 0.05
CA TRP A 240 -3.41 -29.02 0.81
C TRP A 240 -3.70 -28.83 2.29
N ARG A 241 -2.86 -29.39 3.13
CA ARG A 241 -3.02 -29.31 4.59
C ARG A 241 -2.78 -27.88 5.07
N PRO A 242 -3.76 -27.22 5.73
CA PRO A 242 -3.55 -25.90 6.30
C PRO A 242 -2.65 -25.97 7.56
N LEU A 243 -1.87 -24.89 7.78
CA LEU A 243 -1.17 -24.71 9.05
C LEU A 243 -2.21 -24.34 10.13
N PRO A 244 -2.16 -24.99 11.31
CA PRO A 244 -3.02 -24.64 12.42
C PRO A 244 -2.93 -23.15 12.77
N GLU A 245 -4.04 -22.52 13.14
CA GLU A 245 -4.13 -21.11 13.58
C GLU A 245 -3.70 -20.06 12.52
N ARG A 246 -3.48 -20.48 11.27
CA ARG A 246 -3.08 -19.59 10.18
C ARG A 246 -4.20 -19.23 9.22
N ILE A 247 -5.45 -19.54 9.57
CA ILE A 247 -6.64 -19.12 8.83
C ILE A 247 -7.12 -17.79 9.44
N LYS A 248 -7.35 -16.79 8.61
CA LYS A 248 -7.90 -15.49 9.01
C LYS A 248 -8.98 -15.09 8.02
N ASP A 249 -10.19 -14.99 8.50
CA ASP A 249 -11.35 -14.57 7.72
C ASP A 249 -11.61 -13.08 7.95
N TYR A 250 -11.06 -12.25 7.08
CA TYR A 250 -11.33 -10.81 7.06
C TYR A 250 -12.51 -10.44 6.16
N ILE A 251 -13.23 -11.42 5.57
CA ILE A 251 -14.52 -11.18 4.93
C ILE A 251 -15.59 -11.11 6.00
N ALA A 252 -15.64 -12.12 6.87
CA ALA A 252 -16.58 -12.16 8.00
C ALA A 252 -16.26 -11.11 9.07
N SER A 253 -14.97 -10.81 9.30
CA SER A 253 -14.51 -9.85 10.30
C SER A 253 -13.46 -8.90 9.69
N PRO A 254 -13.89 -7.82 8.98
CA PRO A 254 -13.00 -6.87 8.33
C PRO A 254 -12.04 -6.20 9.29
N LYS A 255 -10.86 -5.82 8.79
CA LYS A 255 -9.93 -4.99 9.58
C LYS A 255 -10.48 -3.58 9.78
N LEU A 256 -9.98 -2.87 10.78
CA LEU A 256 -10.39 -1.48 11.07
C LEU A 256 -10.24 -0.50 9.90
N ASN A 257 -9.40 -0.81 8.94
CA ASN A 257 -9.22 -0.04 7.71
C ASN A 257 -10.05 -0.56 6.53
N GLY A 258 -11.12 -1.32 6.78
CA GLY A 258 -12.02 -1.86 5.76
C GLY A 258 -11.46 -3.04 4.95
N TYR A 259 -10.23 -3.50 5.19
CA TYR A 259 -9.64 -4.60 4.42
C TYR A 259 -10.39 -5.91 4.59
N ARG A 260 -10.78 -6.51 3.46
CA ARG A 260 -11.49 -7.80 3.36
C ARG A 260 -10.69 -8.80 2.54
N SER A 261 -10.51 -10.01 3.02
CA SER A 261 -9.90 -11.16 2.32
C SER A 261 -9.89 -12.37 3.24
N ILE A 262 -9.94 -13.58 2.72
CA ILE A 262 -9.58 -14.78 3.49
C ILE A 262 -8.09 -15.02 3.31
N HIS A 263 -7.37 -15.27 4.40
CA HIS A 263 -5.97 -15.69 4.37
C HIS A 263 -5.85 -17.08 4.96
N THR A 264 -5.18 -17.96 4.27
CA THR A 264 -4.79 -19.27 4.79
C THR A 264 -3.35 -19.57 4.40
N THR A 265 -2.66 -20.32 5.25
CA THR A 265 -1.30 -20.78 4.98
C THR A 265 -1.30 -22.29 4.91
N ILE A 266 -0.72 -22.87 3.88
CA ILE A 266 -0.78 -24.29 3.57
C ILE A 266 0.60 -24.90 3.35
N PHE A 267 0.71 -26.23 3.54
CA PHE A 267 1.86 -27.03 3.09
C PHE A 267 1.61 -27.50 1.66
N THR A 268 2.57 -27.34 0.76
CA THR A 268 2.44 -27.68 -0.66
C THR A 268 2.81 -29.13 -0.99
N GLY A 269 3.27 -29.89 0.00
CA GLY A 269 3.64 -31.29 -0.16
C GLY A 269 5.11 -31.53 -0.55
N ASP A 270 5.78 -30.54 -1.16
CA ASP A 270 7.20 -30.51 -1.50
C ASP A 270 8.08 -29.86 -0.40
N GLY A 271 7.47 -29.61 0.77
CA GLY A 271 8.12 -28.95 1.92
C GLY A 271 7.99 -27.42 1.93
N ALA A 272 7.43 -26.82 0.87
CA ALA A 272 7.19 -25.37 0.87
C ALA A 272 5.90 -25.01 1.62
N ILE A 273 5.87 -23.78 2.14
CA ILE A 273 4.72 -23.20 2.82
C ILE A 273 4.30 -21.94 2.06
N ILE A 274 3.04 -21.88 1.66
CA ILE A 274 2.49 -20.78 0.85
C ILE A 274 1.30 -20.16 1.57
N GLU A 275 1.28 -18.80 1.64
CA GLU A 275 0.08 -18.05 2.01
C GLU A 275 -0.82 -17.91 0.79
N VAL A 276 -2.10 -18.28 0.93
CA VAL A 276 -3.14 -18.07 -0.07
C VAL A 276 -4.09 -16.99 0.43
N GLN A 277 -4.25 -15.92 -0.37
CA GLN A 277 -5.17 -14.82 -0.14
C GLN A 277 -6.33 -14.91 -1.10
N ILE A 278 -7.56 -14.97 -0.61
CA ILE A 278 -8.77 -15.17 -1.41
C ILE A 278 -9.69 -13.97 -1.17
N ARG A 279 -10.17 -13.34 -2.25
CA ARG A 279 -11.05 -12.17 -2.18
C ARG A 279 -11.81 -11.94 -3.48
N THR A 280 -12.84 -11.09 -3.46
CA THR A 280 -13.52 -10.68 -4.68
C THR A 280 -12.73 -9.62 -5.45
N GLU A 281 -13.14 -9.36 -6.73
CA GLU A 281 -12.55 -8.28 -7.53
C GLU A 281 -12.78 -6.91 -6.88
N GLU A 282 -13.95 -6.67 -6.29
CA GLU A 282 -14.29 -5.46 -5.55
C GLU A 282 -13.35 -5.27 -4.34
N MET A 283 -13.23 -6.29 -3.48
CA MET A 283 -12.30 -6.27 -2.34
C MET A 283 -10.85 -6.07 -2.77
N HIS A 284 -10.50 -6.53 -3.99
CA HIS A 284 -9.17 -6.32 -4.54
C HIS A 284 -8.94 -4.86 -4.88
N LYS A 285 -9.88 -4.22 -5.57
CA LYS A 285 -9.81 -2.79 -5.91
C LYS A 285 -9.74 -1.93 -4.65
N GLU A 286 -10.65 -2.15 -3.70
CA GLU A 286 -10.64 -1.44 -2.41
C GLU A 286 -9.32 -1.58 -1.65
N ALA A 287 -8.72 -2.79 -1.65
CA ALA A 287 -7.47 -3.01 -0.94
C ALA A 287 -6.24 -2.37 -1.62
N GLU A 288 -6.24 -2.12 -2.92
CA GLU A 288 -5.12 -1.48 -3.63
C GLU A 288 -5.29 0.05 -3.68
N HIS A 289 -6.51 0.56 -3.88
CA HIS A 289 -6.78 1.99 -4.10
C HIS A 289 -7.45 2.70 -2.91
N GLY A 290 -7.94 1.95 -1.93
CA GLY A 290 -8.72 2.48 -0.81
C GLY A 290 -10.23 2.45 -1.08
N ILE A 291 -11.01 2.64 -0.01
CA ILE A 291 -12.48 2.63 -0.07
C ILE A 291 -13.08 3.91 -0.71
N TYR A 292 -12.24 4.85 -1.06
CA TYR A 292 -12.63 6.17 -1.62
C TYR A 292 -12.37 6.27 -3.13
N ALA A 293 -11.92 5.21 -3.77
CA ALA A 293 -11.64 5.15 -5.21
C ALA A 293 -12.88 4.79 -6.04
#